data_157ceb5d44e05085f946998eb2576a43
#
_entry.id   157ceb5d44e05085f946998eb2576a43
#
_cell.length_a   1.000
_cell.length_b   1.000
_cell.length_c   1.000
_cell.angle_alpha   90.00
_cell.angle_beta   90.00
_cell.angle_gamma   90.00
#
_symmetry.space_group_name_H-M   'P 1'
#
loop_
_entity.id
_entity.type
_entity.pdbx_description
1 polymer ?
#
loop_
_entity_poly.entity_id
_entity_poly.type
_entity_poly.pdbx_seq_one_letter_code
_entity_poly.pdbx_strand_id
1 'polypeptide(L)'
;PPIMGLGQAGGFELYLQNRGEGGAARLAEVMGQFMAAASKDKMLGGVQTLWRANSPQLRVDVDREKAHAMGVNLNNLYDTLAATLGSYYVNDFNKYGRTWQVLMSAEPEYRAKPDDIGNIWVRSDKGEMIPVSSLATVQYSAGPDALDRFNNLPAVKLFGQGAMGVSSGQTIAAVEKLAKEVLPADFSYDWGGASYQEKRASGSSGLALG
;
A
#
# COMPACT_ATOMS: atom_id res chain seq x y z
N PRO A 1 9.07 -12.24 -23.88
CA PRO A 1 8.90 -11.72 -22.53
C PRO A 1 8.85 -10.20 -22.58
N PRO A 2 7.91 -9.54 -21.89
CA PRO A 2 7.91 -8.09 -21.84
C PRO A 2 9.23 -7.61 -21.22
N ILE A 3 9.81 -6.57 -21.80
CA ILE A 3 11.00 -5.93 -21.24
C ILE A 3 10.63 -5.44 -19.85
N MET A 4 11.39 -5.81 -18.81
CA MET A 4 11.17 -5.35 -17.45
C MET A 4 11.09 -3.82 -17.41
N GLY A 5 10.01 -3.26 -16.88
CA GLY A 5 9.75 -1.83 -16.87
C GLY A 5 8.90 -1.29 -18.03
N LEU A 6 8.59 -2.09 -19.04
CA LEU A 6 7.64 -1.77 -20.11
C LEU A 6 6.34 -2.56 -19.87
N GLY A 7 5.56 -2.14 -18.90
CA GLY A 7 4.44 -2.92 -18.39
C GLY A 7 3.24 -3.09 -19.31
N GLN A 8 2.93 -2.17 -20.19
CA GLN A 8 1.82 -2.31 -21.15
C GLN A 8 2.11 -1.51 -22.42
N ALA A 9 1.91 -2.15 -23.57
CA ALA A 9 1.95 -1.45 -24.85
C ALA A 9 0.75 -0.50 -24.94
N GLY A 10 1.00 0.81 -25.00
CA GLY A 10 0.00 1.82 -25.31
C GLY A 10 -0.70 2.52 -24.14
N GLY A 11 -0.22 2.36 -22.91
CA GLY A 11 -0.75 3.07 -21.74
C GLY A 11 0.23 4.06 -21.11
N PHE A 12 -0.22 4.78 -20.09
CA PHE A 12 0.63 5.61 -19.24
C PHE A 12 0.68 5.08 -17.80
N GLU A 13 1.76 5.42 -17.11
CA GLU A 13 2.00 5.12 -15.70
C GLU A 13 2.44 6.39 -14.99
N LEU A 14 1.70 6.79 -13.97
CA LEU A 14 1.88 8.01 -13.20
C LEU A 14 1.90 7.69 -11.71
N TYR A 15 2.81 8.29 -10.96
CA TYR A 15 2.80 8.29 -9.50
C TYR A 15 2.32 9.64 -8.99
N LEU A 16 1.17 9.64 -8.33
CA LEU A 16 0.64 10.80 -7.63
C LEU A 16 1.26 10.83 -6.23
N GLN A 17 1.96 11.90 -5.89
CA GLN A 17 2.80 12.01 -4.70
C GLN A 17 2.25 13.05 -3.74
N ASN A 18 2.15 12.70 -2.45
CA ASN A 18 1.84 13.64 -1.39
C ASN A 18 3.15 14.19 -0.78
N ARG A 19 3.36 15.49 -0.87
CA ARG A 19 4.50 16.23 -0.31
C ARG A 19 4.16 16.89 1.03
N GLY A 20 2.89 16.94 1.36
CA GLY A 20 2.35 17.54 2.58
C GLY A 20 2.01 16.52 3.66
N GLU A 21 1.21 16.98 4.58
CA GLU A 21 0.67 16.18 5.68
C GLU A 21 -0.63 15.46 5.31
N GLY A 22 -1.28 14.80 6.29
CA GLY A 22 -2.58 14.13 6.11
C GLY A 22 -2.49 12.68 5.62
N GLY A 23 -1.29 12.18 5.32
CA GLY A 23 -1.02 10.76 5.06
C GLY A 23 -1.90 10.12 3.97
N ALA A 24 -2.30 8.87 4.21
CA ALA A 24 -3.08 8.08 3.25
C ALA A 24 -4.50 8.63 2.99
N ALA A 25 -5.13 9.25 3.99
CA ALA A 25 -6.46 9.83 3.83
C ALA A 25 -6.45 11.01 2.84
N ARG A 26 -5.47 11.89 2.96
CA ARG A 26 -5.28 13.02 2.03
C ARG A 26 -4.92 12.55 0.62
N LEU A 27 -4.07 11.51 0.54
CA LEU A 27 -3.72 10.89 -0.73
C LEU A 27 -4.94 10.29 -1.44
N ALA A 28 -5.83 9.61 -0.68
CA ALA A 28 -7.08 9.05 -1.19
C ALA A 28 -8.04 10.12 -1.72
N GLU A 29 -8.18 11.22 -0.99
CA GLU A 29 -9.03 12.35 -1.38
C GLU A 29 -8.57 12.96 -2.72
N VAL A 30 -7.29 13.32 -2.82
CA VAL A 30 -6.74 13.97 -4.02
C VAL A 30 -6.72 13.00 -5.20
N MET A 31 -6.39 11.72 -4.96
CA MET A 31 -6.52 10.68 -5.98
C MET A 31 -7.95 10.59 -6.52
N GLY A 32 -8.95 10.59 -5.64
CA GLY A 32 -10.36 10.56 -6.03
C GLY A 32 -10.76 11.75 -6.88
N GLN A 33 -10.32 12.97 -6.51
CA GLN A 33 -10.54 14.19 -7.30
C GLN A 33 -9.89 14.11 -8.68
N PHE A 34 -8.64 13.63 -8.74
CA PHE A 34 -7.92 13.46 -9.99
C PHE A 34 -8.60 12.43 -10.91
N MET A 35 -8.99 11.28 -10.39
CA MET A 35 -9.68 10.24 -11.17
C MET A 35 -11.04 10.70 -11.65
N ALA A 36 -11.80 11.44 -10.83
CA ALA A 36 -13.09 12.00 -11.21
C ALA A 36 -12.95 13.07 -12.32
N ALA A 37 -11.89 13.85 -12.31
CA ALA A 37 -11.59 14.79 -13.38
C ALA A 37 -11.11 14.07 -14.65
N ALA A 38 -10.24 13.06 -14.51
CA ALA A 38 -9.74 12.25 -15.62
C ALA A 38 -10.86 11.51 -16.37
N SER A 39 -11.89 11.06 -15.66
CA SER A 39 -13.05 10.38 -16.28
C SER A 39 -13.89 11.28 -17.17
N LYS A 40 -13.76 12.61 -17.05
CA LYS A 40 -14.46 13.61 -17.87
C LYS A 40 -13.63 14.08 -19.06
N ASP A 41 -12.34 13.77 -19.08
CA ASP A 41 -11.44 14.20 -20.16
C ASP A 41 -11.59 13.24 -21.36
N LYS A 42 -11.97 13.83 -22.51
CA LYS A 42 -12.20 13.07 -23.75
C LYS A 42 -10.92 12.49 -24.37
N MET A 43 -9.76 12.97 -23.96
CA MET A 43 -8.45 12.48 -24.43
C MET A 43 -8.02 11.20 -23.69
N LEU A 44 -8.63 10.90 -22.53
CA LEU A 44 -8.30 9.75 -21.70
C LEU A 44 -9.34 8.63 -21.88
N GLY A 45 -8.86 7.43 -22.17
CA GLY A 45 -9.70 6.23 -22.34
C GLY A 45 -10.01 5.50 -21.04
N GLY A 46 -9.46 5.99 -19.92
CA GLY A 46 -9.66 5.47 -18.58
C GLY A 46 -8.39 5.57 -17.74
N VAL A 47 -8.57 5.91 -16.48
CA VAL A 47 -7.50 5.94 -15.45
C VAL A 47 -7.89 5.03 -14.32
N GLN A 48 -6.96 4.22 -13.85
CA GLN A 48 -7.19 3.19 -12.84
C GLN A 48 -6.07 3.18 -11.82
N THR A 49 -6.36 2.60 -10.66
CA THR A 49 -5.38 2.27 -9.63
C THR A 49 -5.72 0.92 -9.02
N LEU A 50 -4.71 0.19 -8.56
CA LEU A 50 -4.88 -1.01 -7.74
C LEU A 50 -4.88 -0.69 -6.25
N TRP A 51 -4.49 0.54 -5.88
CA TRP A 51 -4.44 0.96 -4.49
C TRP A 51 -5.84 1.16 -3.90
N ARG A 52 -6.05 0.61 -2.72
CA ARG A 52 -7.31 0.67 -1.98
C ARG A 52 -7.10 1.47 -0.70
N ALA A 53 -7.79 2.59 -0.58
CA ALA A 53 -7.72 3.45 0.58
C ALA A 53 -8.51 2.92 1.79
N ASN A 54 -9.55 2.11 1.55
CA ASN A 54 -10.55 1.69 2.53
C ASN A 54 -10.68 0.17 2.61
N SER A 55 -9.55 -0.54 2.69
CA SER A 55 -9.57 -1.97 2.94
C SER A 55 -10.04 -2.24 4.38
N PRO A 56 -10.97 -3.20 4.58
CA PRO A 56 -11.38 -3.59 5.93
C PRO A 56 -10.20 -4.11 6.73
N GLN A 57 -10.05 -3.62 7.94
CA GLN A 57 -8.97 -3.97 8.87
C GLN A 57 -9.51 -4.18 10.28
N LEU A 58 -8.78 -4.93 11.09
CA LEU A 58 -8.99 -4.97 12.53
C LEU A 58 -7.87 -4.18 13.20
N ARG A 59 -8.25 -3.26 14.05
CA ARG A 59 -7.34 -2.51 14.90
C ARG A 59 -7.34 -3.13 16.28
N VAL A 60 -6.17 -3.52 16.74
CA VAL A 60 -5.94 -4.04 18.08
C VAL A 60 -5.25 -2.95 18.89
N ASP A 61 -5.97 -2.30 19.79
CA ASP A 61 -5.44 -1.27 20.67
C ASP A 61 -5.03 -1.89 22.01
N VAL A 62 -3.73 -1.94 22.26
CA VAL A 62 -3.13 -2.52 23.46
C VAL A 62 -3.03 -1.47 24.56
N ASP A 63 -3.60 -1.77 25.74
CA ASP A 63 -3.39 -1.03 26.97
C ASP A 63 -2.01 -1.40 27.56
N ARG A 64 -1.01 -0.57 27.23
CA ARG A 64 0.38 -0.82 27.62
C ARG A 64 0.60 -0.71 29.11
N GLU A 65 -0.12 0.19 29.79
CA GLU A 65 0.00 0.39 31.25
C GLU A 65 -0.57 -0.84 31.97
N LYS A 66 -1.71 -1.32 31.53
CA LYS A 66 -2.33 -2.53 32.08
C LYS A 66 -1.47 -3.78 31.82
N ALA A 67 -0.91 -3.92 30.62
CA ALA A 67 0.00 -5.02 30.31
C ALA A 67 1.20 -5.03 31.26
N HIS A 68 1.82 -3.86 31.48
CA HIS A 68 2.93 -3.72 32.44
C HIS A 68 2.51 -4.04 33.87
N ALA A 69 1.35 -3.54 34.33
CA ALA A 69 0.84 -3.81 35.67
C ALA A 69 0.56 -5.30 35.91
N MET A 70 0.16 -6.04 34.86
CA MET A 70 -0.07 -7.48 34.90
C MET A 70 1.21 -8.31 34.64
N GLY A 71 2.37 -7.66 34.53
CA GLY A 71 3.65 -8.31 34.30
C GLY A 71 3.77 -8.93 32.91
N VAL A 72 3.08 -8.39 31.91
CA VAL A 72 3.16 -8.88 30.52
C VAL A 72 4.15 -8.03 29.74
N ASN A 73 5.18 -8.67 29.20
CA ASN A 73 6.13 -8.04 28.31
C ASN A 73 5.46 -7.75 26.97
N LEU A 74 5.53 -6.49 26.49
CA LEU A 74 4.90 -6.06 25.24
C LEU A 74 5.44 -6.78 24.02
N ASN A 75 6.76 -7.09 23.99
CA ASN A 75 7.31 -7.85 22.87
C ASN A 75 6.70 -9.26 22.82
N ASN A 76 6.60 -9.95 23.96
CA ASN A 76 5.97 -11.25 24.03
C ASN A 76 4.50 -11.20 23.59
N LEU A 77 3.78 -10.14 23.94
CA LEU A 77 2.41 -9.93 23.49
C LEU A 77 2.33 -9.79 21.97
N TYR A 78 3.15 -8.90 21.39
CA TYR A 78 3.14 -8.69 19.94
C TYR A 78 3.64 -9.91 19.16
N ASP A 79 4.66 -10.60 19.65
CA ASP A 79 5.17 -11.84 19.03
C ASP A 79 4.10 -12.95 19.07
N THR A 80 3.36 -13.06 20.18
CA THR A 80 2.25 -14.01 20.29
C THR A 80 1.13 -13.69 19.32
N LEU A 81 0.72 -12.41 19.21
CA LEU A 81 -0.27 -11.99 18.23
C LEU A 81 0.19 -12.23 16.79
N ALA A 82 1.44 -11.89 16.48
CA ALA A 82 2.02 -12.11 15.15
C ALA A 82 2.10 -13.61 14.81
N ALA A 83 2.52 -14.44 15.75
CA ALA A 83 2.59 -15.89 15.58
C ALA A 83 1.22 -16.54 15.40
N THR A 84 0.22 -16.06 16.12
CA THR A 84 -1.14 -16.63 16.11
C THR A 84 -1.92 -16.19 14.88
N LEU A 85 -1.94 -14.90 14.58
CA LEU A 85 -2.78 -14.29 13.53
C LEU A 85 -2.13 -14.32 12.15
N GLY A 86 -0.82 -14.19 12.12
CA GLY A 86 0.00 -14.19 10.90
C GLY A 86 0.74 -15.48 10.69
N SER A 87 2.03 -15.35 10.45
CA SER A 87 2.96 -16.47 10.43
C SER A 87 4.26 -16.07 11.11
N TYR A 88 4.72 -16.91 12.01
CA TYR A 88 5.98 -16.72 12.72
C TYR A 88 7.05 -17.61 12.08
N TYR A 89 8.11 -17.00 11.60
CA TYR A 89 9.27 -17.73 11.11
C TYR A 89 10.05 -18.30 12.29
N VAL A 90 10.10 -19.65 12.37
CA VAL A 90 10.78 -20.35 13.45
C VAL A 90 12.24 -20.63 13.09
N ASN A 91 12.48 -21.26 11.93
CA ASN A 91 13.81 -21.62 11.44
C ASN A 91 13.74 -22.18 10.02
N ASP A 92 14.91 -22.49 9.47
CA ASP A 92 15.06 -23.22 8.21
C ASP A 92 15.56 -24.65 8.44
N PHE A 93 15.21 -25.55 7.53
CA PHE A 93 15.85 -26.86 7.45
C PHE A 93 16.19 -27.23 6.01
N ASN A 94 17.25 -27.99 5.83
CA ASN A 94 17.70 -28.45 4.53
C ASN A 94 17.19 -29.86 4.24
N LYS A 95 16.47 -30.04 3.14
CA LYS A 95 15.99 -31.32 2.65
C LYS A 95 15.94 -31.35 1.14
N TYR A 96 16.38 -32.46 0.54
CA TYR A 96 16.41 -32.65 -0.92
C TYR A 96 17.17 -31.55 -1.69
N GLY A 97 18.29 -31.05 -1.14
CA GLY A 97 19.10 -30.00 -1.77
C GLY A 97 18.47 -28.62 -1.81
N ARG A 98 17.41 -28.39 -1.02
CA ARG A 98 16.73 -27.09 -0.86
C ARG A 98 16.60 -26.72 0.60
N THR A 99 16.60 -25.43 0.87
CA THR A 99 16.28 -24.86 2.17
C THR A 99 14.76 -24.62 2.26
N TRP A 100 14.15 -25.09 3.33
CA TRP A 100 12.73 -24.96 3.61
C TRP A 100 12.53 -24.16 4.88
N GLN A 101 11.58 -23.22 4.84
CA GLN A 101 11.22 -22.43 6.01
C GLN A 101 10.18 -23.16 6.87
N VAL A 102 10.38 -23.09 8.18
CA VAL A 102 9.38 -23.52 9.17
C VAL A 102 8.62 -22.30 9.63
N LEU A 103 7.35 -22.24 9.27
CA LEU A 103 6.43 -21.20 9.68
C LEU A 103 5.40 -21.77 10.64
N MET A 104 5.09 -21.04 11.71
CA MET A 104 4.09 -21.38 12.70
C MET A 104 2.96 -20.37 12.68
N SER A 105 1.72 -20.84 12.72
CA SER A 105 0.53 -19.99 12.88
C SER A 105 -0.58 -20.79 13.57
N ALA A 106 -1.58 -20.13 14.12
CA ALA A 106 -2.78 -20.80 14.59
C ALA A 106 -3.56 -21.40 13.42
N GLU A 107 -4.28 -22.48 13.68
CA GLU A 107 -5.20 -23.04 12.69
C GLU A 107 -6.32 -22.02 12.37
N PRO A 108 -6.89 -22.05 11.14
CA PRO A 108 -7.86 -21.05 10.69
C PRO A 108 -9.08 -20.91 11.60
N GLU A 109 -9.52 -21.98 12.22
CA GLU A 109 -10.69 -21.97 13.12
C GLU A 109 -10.49 -21.14 14.40
N TYR A 110 -9.23 -20.95 14.85
CA TYR A 110 -8.88 -20.16 16.03
C TYR A 110 -8.55 -18.69 15.72
N ARG A 111 -8.70 -18.27 14.47
CA ARG A 111 -8.46 -16.88 13.99
C ARG A 111 -9.45 -16.44 12.92
N ALA A 112 -10.65 -17.02 12.91
CA ALA A 112 -11.67 -16.75 11.91
C ALA A 112 -12.51 -15.50 12.21
N LYS A 113 -12.60 -15.12 13.49
CA LYS A 113 -13.47 -14.02 13.97
C LYS A 113 -12.67 -13.03 14.81
N PRO A 114 -13.08 -11.76 14.87
CA PRO A 114 -12.42 -10.76 15.71
C PRO A 114 -12.34 -11.15 17.20
N ASP A 115 -13.37 -11.82 17.70
CA ASP A 115 -13.44 -12.28 19.09
C ASP A 115 -12.37 -13.33 19.43
N ASP A 116 -11.89 -14.08 18.42
CA ASP A 116 -10.86 -15.10 18.61
C ASP A 116 -9.52 -14.46 19.05
N ILE A 117 -9.28 -13.20 18.66
CA ILE A 117 -8.10 -12.44 19.12
C ILE A 117 -8.09 -12.29 20.64
N GLY A 118 -9.24 -12.04 21.24
CA GLY A 118 -9.39 -11.94 22.69
C GLY A 118 -9.11 -13.23 23.44
N ASN A 119 -9.25 -14.38 22.77
CA ASN A 119 -9.03 -15.73 23.33
C ASN A 119 -7.56 -16.17 23.24
N ILE A 120 -6.67 -15.40 22.64
CA ILE A 120 -5.24 -15.65 22.64
C ILE A 120 -4.71 -15.39 24.04
N TRP A 121 -3.79 -16.24 24.50
CA TRP A 121 -3.20 -16.16 25.85
C TRP A 121 -1.71 -15.82 25.76
N VAL A 122 -1.29 -14.90 26.61
CA VAL A 122 0.12 -14.47 26.74
C VAL A 122 0.62 -14.76 28.13
N ARG A 123 1.85 -15.24 28.25
CA ARG A 123 2.47 -15.54 29.53
C ARG A 123 3.05 -14.28 30.18
N SER A 124 2.71 -14.05 31.46
CA SER A 124 3.32 -13.00 32.26
C SER A 124 4.72 -13.42 32.78
N ASP A 125 5.46 -12.47 33.30
CA ASP A 125 6.78 -12.71 33.93
C ASP A 125 6.70 -13.63 35.17
N LYS A 126 5.50 -13.71 35.77
CA LYS A 126 5.21 -14.64 36.89
C LYS A 126 4.79 -16.04 36.43
N GLY A 127 4.71 -16.25 35.13
CA GLY A 127 4.29 -17.54 34.52
C GLY A 127 2.77 -17.71 34.40
N GLU A 128 1.98 -16.72 34.76
CA GLU A 128 0.52 -16.75 34.63
C GLU A 128 0.12 -16.54 33.16
N MET A 129 -0.96 -17.19 32.76
CA MET A 129 -1.54 -17.02 31.42
C MET A 129 -2.62 -15.95 31.47
N ILE A 130 -2.45 -14.89 30.66
CA ILE A 130 -3.35 -13.73 30.63
C ILE A 130 -3.98 -13.62 29.23
N PRO A 131 -5.33 -13.58 29.14
CA PRO A 131 -5.99 -13.46 27.83
C PRO A 131 -5.80 -12.05 27.24
N VAL A 132 -5.63 -11.99 25.93
CA VAL A 132 -5.48 -10.72 25.21
C VAL A 132 -6.68 -9.80 25.41
N SER A 133 -7.88 -10.33 25.58
CA SER A 133 -9.08 -9.55 25.92
C SER A 133 -8.97 -8.71 27.20
N SER A 134 -8.06 -9.09 28.11
CA SER A 134 -7.75 -8.29 29.29
C SER A 134 -6.75 -7.16 29.03
N LEU A 135 -6.03 -7.20 27.92
CA LEU A 135 -4.91 -6.32 27.61
C LEU A 135 -5.16 -5.41 26.40
N ALA A 136 -6.14 -5.74 25.56
CA ALA A 136 -6.38 -5.04 24.31
C ALA A 136 -7.87 -5.00 23.96
N THR A 137 -8.24 -4.02 23.16
CA THR A 137 -9.55 -3.92 22.52
C THR A 137 -9.41 -4.11 21.02
N VAL A 138 -10.34 -4.83 20.42
CA VAL A 138 -10.37 -5.10 18.97
C VAL A 138 -11.52 -4.32 18.35
N GLN A 139 -11.24 -3.55 17.32
CA GLN A 139 -12.23 -2.71 16.65
C GLN A 139 -12.13 -2.89 15.14
N TYR A 140 -13.26 -2.85 14.44
CA TYR A 140 -13.28 -2.73 12.99
C TYR A 140 -12.75 -1.36 12.57
N SER A 141 -11.89 -1.36 11.59
CA SER A 141 -11.29 -0.16 11.01
C SER A 141 -11.26 -0.29 9.49
N ALA A 142 -10.99 0.80 8.83
CA ALA A 142 -10.68 0.83 7.40
C ALA A 142 -9.41 1.63 7.19
N GLY A 143 -8.59 1.17 6.30
CA GLY A 143 -7.31 1.83 5.99
C GLY A 143 -6.75 1.38 4.65
N PRO A 144 -5.64 1.96 4.21
CA PRO A 144 -5.00 1.55 2.98
C PRO A 144 -4.45 0.12 3.11
N ASP A 145 -4.57 -0.65 2.04
CA ASP A 145 -4.02 -2.01 1.95
C ASP A 145 -2.48 -2.02 1.84
N ALA A 146 -1.91 -0.96 1.26
CA ALA A 146 -0.48 -0.74 1.17
C ALA A 146 -0.14 0.75 1.31
N LEU A 147 1.06 1.04 1.76
CA LEU A 147 1.63 2.39 1.84
C LEU A 147 2.86 2.44 0.94
N ASP A 148 2.65 2.84 -0.30
CA ASP A 148 3.72 2.94 -1.28
C ASP A 148 4.42 4.29 -1.21
N ARG A 149 5.70 4.29 -1.57
CA ARG A 149 6.50 5.50 -1.74
C ARG A 149 7.15 5.50 -3.11
N PHE A 150 7.14 6.65 -3.75
CA PHE A 150 7.89 6.89 -4.97
C PHE A 150 8.78 8.12 -4.75
N ASN A 151 10.08 7.98 -5.02
CA ASN A 151 11.09 9.01 -4.69
C ASN A 151 11.00 9.49 -3.22
N ASN A 152 10.81 8.53 -2.30
CA ASN A 152 10.65 8.75 -0.86
C ASN A 152 9.41 9.54 -0.42
N LEU A 153 8.51 9.89 -1.31
CA LEU A 153 7.22 10.53 -1.02
C LEU A 153 6.11 9.48 -0.98
N PRO A 154 5.14 9.59 -0.05
CA PRO A 154 3.93 8.76 -0.10
C PRO A 154 3.26 8.93 -1.45
N ALA A 155 2.97 7.84 -2.13
CA ALA A 155 2.48 7.89 -3.49
C ALA A 155 1.42 6.83 -3.80
N VAL A 156 0.59 7.11 -4.78
CA VAL A 156 -0.29 6.13 -5.39
C VAL A 156 0.02 6.02 -6.88
N LYS A 157 0.11 4.79 -7.35
CA LYS A 157 0.31 4.49 -8.77
C LYS A 157 -1.03 4.55 -9.49
N LEU A 158 -1.09 5.38 -10.52
CA LEU A 158 -2.17 5.47 -11.49
C LEU A 158 -1.68 4.97 -12.84
N PHE A 159 -2.52 4.28 -13.55
CA PHE A 159 -2.25 3.83 -14.90
C PHE A 159 -3.50 3.96 -15.75
N GLY A 160 -3.31 4.15 -17.03
CA GLY A 160 -4.41 4.36 -17.96
C GLY A 160 -3.94 4.37 -19.39
N GLN A 161 -4.87 4.69 -20.27
CA GLN A 161 -4.61 4.78 -21.70
C GLN A 161 -5.30 6.01 -22.30
N GLY A 162 -4.83 6.44 -23.45
CA GLY A 162 -5.52 7.45 -24.25
C GLY A 162 -6.85 6.92 -24.80
N ALA A 163 -7.75 7.83 -25.14
CA ALA A 163 -8.95 7.48 -25.88
C ALA A 163 -8.58 6.94 -27.28
N MET A 164 -9.54 6.30 -27.94
CA MET A 164 -9.31 5.75 -29.28
C MET A 164 -8.82 6.84 -30.25
N GLY A 165 -7.69 6.58 -30.90
CA GLY A 165 -7.07 7.50 -31.86
C GLY A 165 -6.17 8.58 -31.23
N VAL A 166 -6.02 8.60 -29.91
CA VAL A 166 -5.13 9.52 -29.18
C VAL A 166 -3.75 8.88 -29.04
N SER A 167 -2.70 9.57 -29.45
CA SER A 167 -1.31 9.09 -29.30
C SER A 167 -0.85 9.14 -27.84
N SER A 168 0.22 8.39 -27.52
CA SER A 168 0.84 8.38 -26.18
C SER A 168 1.29 9.78 -25.75
N GLY A 169 1.93 10.53 -26.62
CA GLY A 169 2.36 11.91 -26.35
C GLY A 169 1.18 12.86 -26.08
N GLN A 170 0.08 12.72 -26.81
CA GLN A 170 -1.14 13.49 -26.55
C GLN A 170 -1.79 13.09 -25.21
N THR A 171 -1.77 11.80 -24.89
CA THR A 171 -2.26 11.27 -23.61
C THR A 171 -1.44 11.85 -22.43
N ILE A 172 -0.11 11.82 -22.55
CA ILE A 172 0.80 12.40 -21.55
C ILE A 172 0.50 13.91 -21.37
N ALA A 173 0.38 14.66 -22.46
CA ALA A 173 0.06 16.09 -22.40
C ALA A 173 -1.29 16.37 -21.74
N ALA A 174 -2.32 15.55 -22.01
CA ALA A 174 -3.63 15.65 -21.38
C ALA A 174 -3.54 15.41 -19.87
N VAL A 175 -2.83 14.35 -19.44
CA VAL A 175 -2.61 14.04 -18.03
C VAL A 175 -1.84 15.15 -17.32
N GLU A 176 -0.82 15.72 -17.95
CA GLU A 176 -0.04 16.85 -17.38
C GLU A 176 -0.89 18.11 -17.21
N LYS A 177 -1.74 18.40 -18.20
CA LYS A 177 -2.69 19.51 -18.11
C LYS A 177 -3.65 19.31 -16.95
N LEU A 178 -4.25 18.12 -16.87
CA LEU A 178 -5.17 17.76 -15.80
C LEU A 178 -4.50 17.85 -14.43
N ALA A 179 -3.27 17.37 -14.30
CA ALA A 179 -2.51 17.46 -13.07
C ALA A 179 -2.30 18.91 -12.61
N LYS A 180 -1.99 19.81 -13.53
CA LYS A 180 -1.84 21.25 -13.22
C LYS A 180 -3.14 21.91 -12.78
N GLU A 181 -4.28 21.45 -13.28
CA GLU A 181 -5.60 22.01 -12.97
C GLU A 181 -6.19 21.47 -11.66
N VAL A 182 -5.89 20.22 -11.33
CA VAL A 182 -6.57 19.50 -10.23
C VAL A 182 -5.70 19.34 -8.98
N LEU A 183 -4.37 19.20 -9.14
CA LEU A 183 -3.51 18.90 -8.00
C LEU A 183 -3.30 20.15 -7.13
N PRO A 184 -3.52 20.03 -5.81
CA PRO A 184 -3.18 21.09 -4.87
C PRO A 184 -1.65 21.24 -4.74
N ALA A 185 -1.19 22.36 -4.17
CA ALA A 185 0.23 22.71 -4.08
C ALA A 185 1.08 21.73 -3.26
N ASP A 186 0.47 20.97 -2.34
CA ASP A 186 1.07 19.94 -1.53
C ASP A 186 1.20 18.59 -2.26
N PHE A 187 0.77 18.53 -3.53
CA PHE A 187 0.90 17.34 -4.38
C PHE A 187 1.82 17.57 -5.56
N SER A 188 2.44 16.49 -5.98
CA SER A 188 3.20 16.39 -7.23
C SER A 188 2.87 15.10 -7.93
N TYR A 189 3.35 14.98 -9.14
CA TYR A 189 3.31 13.71 -9.87
C TYR A 189 4.67 13.42 -10.51
N ASP A 190 4.90 12.16 -10.79
CA ASP A 190 6.06 11.73 -11.56
C ASP A 190 5.67 10.58 -12.48
N TRP A 191 6.41 10.40 -13.56
CA TRP A 191 6.15 9.38 -14.55
C TRP A 191 6.88 8.09 -14.22
N GLY A 192 6.22 6.97 -14.48
CA GLY A 192 6.80 5.63 -14.38
C GLY A 192 6.89 4.92 -15.72
N GLY A 193 7.60 3.80 -15.75
CA GLY A 193 7.63 2.88 -16.87
C GLY A 193 7.94 3.51 -18.23
N ALA A 194 7.14 3.15 -19.23
CA ALA A 194 7.30 3.64 -20.61
C ALA A 194 7.08 5.15 -20.73
N SER A 195 6.16 5.73 -19.94
CA SER A 195 5.85 7.17 -19.98
C SER A 195 7.05 8.02 -19.54
N TYR A 196 7.81 7.56 -18.55
CA TYR A 196 9.07 8.19 -18.15
C TYR A 196 10.07 8.19 -19.29
N GLN A 197 10.23 7.07 -19.99
CA GLN A 197 11.17 6.97 -21.13
C GLN A 197 10.75 7.87 -22.29
N GLU A 198 9.45 7.93 -22.60
CA GLU A 198 8.91 8.80 -23.65
C GLU A 198 9.14 10.29 -23.32
N LYS A 199 8.88 10.70 -22.09
CA LYS A 199 9.16 12.08 -21.63
C LYS A 199 10.63 12.44 -21.72
N ARG A 200 11.50 11.52 -21.35
CA ARG A 200 12.95 11.72 -21.42
C ARG A 200 13.43 11.82 -22.88
N ALA A 201 12.91 10.97 -23.76
CA ALA A 201 13.25 10.98 -25.19
C ALA A 201 12.76 12.27 -25.87
N SER A 202 11.53 12.73 -25.59
CA SER A 202 11.00 13.97 -26.16
C SER A 202 11.76 15.21 -25.71
N GLY A 203 12.29 15.23 -24.47
CA GLY A 203 13.12 16.32 -23.95
C GLY A 203 14.52 16.38 -24.61
N SER A 204 15.09 15.23 -24.99
CA SER A 204 16.42 15.18 -25.62
C SER A 204 16.39 15.52 -27.12
N SER A 205 15.27 15.29 -27.80
CA SER A 205 15.13 15.61 -29.24
C SER A 205 15.16 17.11 -29.53
N GLY A 206 14.73 17.95 -28.59
CA GLY A 206 14.80 19.41 -28.70
C GLY A 206 16.23 19.99 -28.64
N LEU A 207 17.14 19.28 -27.99
CA LEU A 207 18.55 19.70 -27.87
C LEU A 207 19.45 19.22 -29.04
N ALA A 208 18.98 18.26 -29.84
CA ALA A 208 19.74 17.70 -30.93
C ALA A 208 19.53 18.40 -32.30
N LEU A 209 18.58 19.34 -32.38
CA LEU A 209 18.18 20.06 -33.59
C LEU A 209 18.35 21.60 -33.47
N GLY A 210 19.03 22.09 -32.41
CA GLY A 210 19.35 23.50 -32.18
C GLY A 210 20.85 23.82 -32.42
#